data_3a18cdf5adc1dffe3cd15b57d1ac6518
#
_entry.id   3a18cdf5adc1dffe3cd15b57d1ac6518
#
_cell.length_a   1.000
_cell.length_b   1.000
_cell.length_c   1.000
_cell.angle_alpha   90.00
_cell.angle_beta   90.00
_cell.angle_gamma   90.00
#
_symmetry.space_group_name_H-M   'P 1'
#
loop_
_entity.id
_entity.type
_entity.pdbx_description
1 polymer ?
#
loop_
_entity_poly.entity_id
_entity_poly.type
_entity_poly.pdbx_seq_one_letter_code
_entity_poly.pdbx_strand_id
1 'polypeptide(L)'
;MAHMPETEPDAGVSDDLKARFNEEAMPLLDQLYGGALRMTRNPQDAEDLVQETYLKAYKNFGSFTPGTNLKAWLYRIMTNTYINSYRK
;
A
#
# COMPACT_ATOMS: atom_id res chain seq x y z
N MET A 1 -22.23 -21.67 -11.93
CA MET A 1 -21.72 -21.55 -11.78
C MET A 1 -21.22 -20.87 -11.29
N ALA A 2 -21.32 -20.66 -10.99
CA ALA A 2 -20.75 -20.13 -10.77
C ALA A 2 -20.07 -19.48 -10.29
N HIS A 3 -20.07 -19.28 -10.12
CA HIS A 3 -19.31 -18.68 -9.80
C HIS A 3 -18.73 -18.08 -9.19
N MET A 4 -18.44 -17.89 -8.83
CA MET A 4 -17.81 -17.42 -8.37
C MET A 4 -17.08 -16.88 -7.94
N PRO A 5 -16.86 -16.53 -7.71
CA PRO A 5 -16.14 -16.13 -7.35
C PRO A 5 -15.40 -15.72 -6.86
N GLU A 6 -15.25 -15.40 -7.11
CA GLU A 6 -14.54 -15.01 -6.93
C GLU A 6 -14.07 -14.26 -6.27
N THR A 7 -14.09 -13.99 -6.44
CA THR A 7 -13.67 -12.99 -5.90
C THR A 7 -13.20 -13.02 -4.62
N GLU A 8 -13.12 -13.56 -4.03
CA GLU A 8 -12.81 -13.65 -2.92
C GLU A 8 -11.53 -13.56 -2.37
N PRO A 9 -10.44 -13.68 -2.98
CA PRO A 9 -9.14 -13.54 -2.36
C PRO A 9 -8.96 -12.17 -1.76
N ASP A 10 -9.69 -11.23 -2.23
CA ASP A 10 -9.63 -9.89 -1.69
C ASP A 10 -10.77 -9.66 -0.76
N ALA A 11 -11.04 -10.60 0.11
CA ALA A 11 -12.12 -10.46 1.05
C ALA A 11 -11.97 -9.16 1.79
N GLY A 12 -13.00 -8.37 1.83
CA GLY A 12 -12.97 -7.06 2.48
C GLY A 12 -12.58 -5.93 1.55
N VAL A 13 -12.20 -6.24 0.32
CA VAL A 13 -11.84 -5.20 -0.65
C VAL A 13 -12.84 -5.25 -1.78
N SER A 14 -13.79 -4.33 -1.78
CA SER A 14 -14.81 -4.26 -2.82
C SER A 14 -14.26 -3.59 -4.07
N ASP A 15 -15.02 -3.67 -5.17
CA ASP A 15 -14.60 -3.00 -6.39
C ASP A 15 -14.50 -1.49 -6.19
N ASP A 16 -15.40 -0.91 -5.38
CA ASP A 16 -15.30 0.51 -5.07
C ASP A 16 -14.02 0.84 -4.35
N LEU A 17 -13.61 -0.01 -3.41
CA LEU A 17 -12.37 0.22 -2.69
C LEU A 17 -11.17 0.10 -3.61
N LYS A 18 -11.20 -0.85 -4.54
CA LYS A 18 -10.12 -0.99 -5.51
C LYS A 18 -9.99 0.27 -6.36
N ALA A 19 -11.11 0.77 -6.85
CA ALA A 19 -11.09 1.96 -7.68
C ALA A 19 -10.58 3.16 -6.90
N ARG A 20 -11.03 3.32 -5.66
CA ARG A 20 -10.57 4.43 -4.83
C ARG A 20 -9.09 4.31 -4.52
N PHE A 21 -8.63 3.10 -4.24
CA PHE A 21 -7.22 2.91 -3.96
C PHE A 21 -6.38 3.33 -5.17
N ASN A 22 -6.79 2.90 -6.36
CA ASN A 22 -6.07 3.26 -7.56
C ASN A 22 -6.08 4.76 -7.80
N GLU A 23 -7.22 5.41 -7.59
CA GLU A 23 -7.32 6.84 -7.83
C GLU A 23 -6.54 7.67 -6.83
N GLU A 24 -6.53 7.23 -5.57
CA GLU A 24 -5.98 8.06 -4.50
C GLU A 24 -4.58 7.67 -4.08
N ALA A 25 -4.26 6.39 -4.15
CA ALA A 25 -2.96 5.91 -3.67
C ALA A 25 -1.90 5.86 -4.76
N MET A 26 -2.29 5.49 -5.98
CA MET A 26 -1.28 5.35 -7.03
C MET A 26 -0.60 6.66 -7.40
N PRO A 27 -1.29 7.82 -7.41
CA PRO A 27 -0.59 9.07 -7.69
C PRO A 27 0.48 9.40 -6.65
N LEU A 28 0.44 8.79 -5.50
CA LEU A 28 1.43 9.05 -4.46
C LEU A 28 2.67 8.16 -4.59
N LEU A 29 2.68 7.27 -5.58
CA LEU A 29 3.75 6.29 -5.71
C LEU A 29 5.13 6.93 -5.79
N ASP A 30 5.29 7.97 -6.59
CA ASP A 30 6.58 8.62 -6.74
C ASP A 30 7.06 9.23 -5.43
N GLN A 31 6.14 9.81 -4.68
CA GLN A 31 6.51 10.41 -3.40
C GLN A 31 6.93 9.33 -2.40
N LEU A 32 6.22 8.22 -2.40
CA LEU A 32 6.57 7.13 -1.50
C LEU A 32 7.88 6.49 -1.90
N TYR A 33 8.13 6.36 -3.20
CA TYR A 33 9.41 5.85 -3.66
C TYR A 33 10.55 6.75 -3.19
N GLY A 34 10.37 8.07 -3.29
CA GLY A 34 11.37 9.00 -2.79
C GLY A 34 11.66 8.81 -1.31
N GLY A 35 10.60 8.62 -0.52
CA GLY A 35 10.76 8.35 0.90
C GLY A 35 11.47 7.03 1.17
N ALA A 36 11.09 6.00 0.40
CA ALA A 36 11.72 4.69 0.55
C ALA A 36 13.20 4.76 0.19
N LEU A 37 13.51 5.51 -0.84
CA LEU A 37 14.91 5.66 -1.26
C LEU A 37 15.75 6.33 -0.18
N ARG A 38 15.16 7.32 0.48
CA ARG A 38 15.87 7.97 1.59
C ARG A 38 16.08 7.02 2.76
N MET A 39 15.14 6.12 3.00
CA MET A 39 15.26 5.16 4.09
C MET A 39 16.29 4.08 3.80
N THR A 40 16.23 3.52 2.60
CA THR A 40 17.04 2.36 2.25
C THR A 40 18.37 2.71 1.61
N ARG A 41 18.43 3.86 0.96
CA ARG A 41 19.60 4.30 0.21
C ARG A 41 20.03 3.31 -0.85
N ASN A 42 19.06 2.58 -1.38
CA ASN A 42 19.31 1.57 -2.39
C ASN A 42 18.09 1.46 -3.28
N PRO A 43 18.20 1.73 -4.60
CA PRO A 43 17.02 1.72 -5.46
C PRO A 43 16.27 0.39 -5.46
N GLN A 44 16.99 -0.71 -5.42
CA GLN A 44 16.34 -2.02 -5.43
C GLN A 44 15.53 -2.22 -4.15
N ASP A 45 16.13 -1.90 -3.01
CA ASP A 45 15.42 -2.02 -1.74
C ASP A 45 14.26 -1.05 -1.66
N ALA A 46 14.42 0.14 -2.24
CA ALA A 46 13.33 1.12 -2.24
C ALA A 46 12.14 0.59 -3.03
N GLU A 47 12.39 -0.01 -4.19
CA GLU A 47 11.32 -0.60 -4.97
C GLU A 47 10.60 -1.69 -4.19
N ASP A 48 11.36 -2.57 -3.58
CA ASP A 48 10.78 -3.66 -2.81
C ASP A 48 9.94 -3.13 -1.66
N LEU A 49 10.45 -2.11 -0.99
CA LEU A 49 9.75 -1.52 0.14
C LEU A 49 8.43 -0.89 -0.30
N VAL A 50 8.45 -0.16 -1.41
CA VAL A 50 7.24 0.45 -1.91
C VAL A 50 6.23 -0.60 -2.34
N GLN A 51 6.68 -1.64 -3.02
CA GLN A 51 5.79 -2.70 -3.45
C GLN A 51 5.12 -3.37 -2.25
N GLU A 52 5.90 -3.70 -1.25
CA GLU A 52 5.33 -4.33 -0.06
C GLU A 52 4.38 -3.40 0.67
N THR A 53 4.73 -2.12 0.72
CA THR A 53 3.87 -1.13 1.33
C THR A 53 2.52 -1.08 0.63
N TYR A 54 2.53 -1.04 -0.70
CA TYR A 54 1.29 -0.96 -1.44
C TYR A 54 0.46 -2.23 -1.33
N LEU A 55 1.10 -3.39 -1.27
CA LEU A 55 0.38 -4.63 -1.04
C LEU A 55 -0.35 -4.61 0.30
N LYS A 56 0.36 -4.19 1.35
CA LYS A 56 -0.26 -4.11 2.66
C LYS A 56 -1.34 -3.06 2.70
N ALA A 57 -1.10 -1.92 2.06
CA ALA A 57 -2.09 -0.85 2.02
C ALA A 57 -3.34 -1.31 1.30
N TYR A 58 -3.17 -2.00 0.18
CA TYR A 58 -4.30 -2.49 -0.58
C TYR A 58 -5.14 -3.44 0.26
N LYS A 59 -4.49 -4.37 0.93
CA LYS A 59 -5.22 -5.34 1.74
C LYS A 59 -5.94 -4.70 2.92
N ASN A 60 -5.40 -3.60 3.42
CA ASN A 60 -5.97 -2.95 4.60
C ASN A 60 -6.72 -1.66 4.28
N PHE A 61 -6.95 -1.39 3.00
CA PHE A 61 -7.58 -0.12 2.62
C PHE A 61 -8.97 0.03 3.21
N GLY A 62 -9.63 -1.07 3.48
CA GLY A 62 -10.94 -1.01 4.11
C GLY A 62 -10.92 -0.40 5.49
N SER A 63 -9.76 -0.41 6.16
CA SER A 63 -9.65 0.21 7.48
C SER A 63 -9.18 1.66 7.43
N PHE A 64 -8.86 2.16 6.23
CA PHE A 64 -8.50 3.56 6.08
C PHE A 64 -9.75 4.42 6.18
N THR A 65 -9.67 5.48 6.97
CA THR A 65 -10.80 6.38 7.16
C THR A 65 -10.82 7.44 6.05
N PRO A 66 -11.82 7.44 5.18
CA PRO A 66 -11.89 8.44 4.11
C PRO A 66 -11.91 9.84 4.70
N GLY A 67 -11.25 10.75 4.00
CA GLY A 67 -11.19 12.13 4.45
C GLY A 67 -10.00 12.45 5.33
N THR A 68 -9.26 11.42 5.75
CA THR A 68 -8.02 11.64 6.48
C THR A 68 -6.86 11.65 5.49
N ASN A 69 -5.64 11.81 6.01
CA ASN A 69 -4.47 11.96 5.16
C ASN A 69 -3.96 10.62 4.68
N LEU A 70 -4.27 10.28 3.44
CA LEU A 70 -3.87 9.00 2.86
C LEU A 70 -2.35 8.88 2.77
N LYS A 71 -1.68 9.98 2.41
CA LYS A 71 -0.23 9.95 2.29
C LYS A 71 0.42 9.58 3.62
N ALA A 72 -0.06 10.18 4.70
CA ALA A 72 0.48 9.87 6.03
C ALA A 72 0.21 8.42 6.40
N TRP A 73 -0.97 7.92 6.03
CA TRP A 73 -1.33 6.54 6.31
C TRP A 73 -0.38 5.58 5.58
N LEU A 74 -0.11 5.89 4.31
CA LEU A 74 0.81 5.06 3.53
C LEU A 74 2.24 5.14 4.08
N TYR A 75 2.66 6.32 4.49
CA TYR A 75 3.99 6.46 5.08
C TYR A 75 4.12 5.68 6.37
N ARG A 76 3.05 5.63 7.16
CA ARG A 76 3.08 4.83 8.37
C ARG A 76 3.28 3.36 8.05
N ILE A 77 2.55 2.86 7.05
CA ILE A 77 2.69 1.47 6.64
C ILE A 77 4.11 1.22 6.14
N MET A 78 4.63 2.15 5.35
CA MET A 78 5.97 2.01 4.79
C MET A 78 7.03 1.98 5.90
N THR A 79 6.91 2.88 6.86
CA THR A 79 7.87 2.94 7.94
C THR A 79 7.83 1.66 8.77
N ASN A 80 6.64 1.17 9.07
CA ASN A 80 6.51 -0.08 9.83
C ASN A 80 7.07 -1.26 9.04
N THR A 81 6.83 -1.28 7.73
CA THR A 81 7.35 -2.34 6.89
C THR A 81 8.88 -2.31 6.88
N TYR A 82 9.44 -1.11 6.77
CA TYR A 82 10.89 -0.97 6.78
C TYR A 82 11.48 -1.48 8.09
N ILE A 83 10.89 -1.08 9.21
CA ILE A 83 11.39 -1.50 10.51
C ILE A 83 11.32 -3.02 10.65
N ASN A 84 10.22 -3.62 10.20
CA ASN A 84 10.04 -5.06 10.38
C ASN A 84 10.87 -5.89 9.41
N SER A 85 11.14 -5.37 8.22
CA SER A 85 11.79 -6.16 7.18
C SER A 85 13.28 -5.88 7.03
N TYR A 86 13.72 -4.66 7.34
CA TYR A 86 15.10 -4.27 7.05
C TYR A 86 15.91 -4.00 8.29
N ARG A 87 15.26 -3.72 9.38
CA ARG A 87 15.97 -3.45 10.60
C ARG A 87 15.95 -4.69 11.45
N LYS A 88 17.07 -5.24 11.72
CA LYS A 88 17.18 -6.47 12.51
C LYS A 88 17.61 -6.15 13.92
#